data_944d2bf1d50d45744d02dce72c36c0f8
#
_entry.id   944d2bf1d50d45744d02dce72c36c0f8
#
_cell.length_a   1.000
_cell.length_b   1.000
_cell.length_c   1.000
_cell.angle_alpha   90.00
_cell.angle_beta   90.00
_cell.angle_gamma   90.00
#
_symmetry.space_group_name_H-M   'P 1'
#
loop_
_entity.id
_entity.type
_entity.pdbx_description
1 polymer ?
#
loop_
_entity_poly.entity_id
_entity_poly.type
_entity_poly.pdbx_seq_one_letter_code
_entity_poly.pdbx_strand_id
1 'polypeptide(L)'
;SIMSNRDLASMLFDSLRNKIMTLNDDVIIYPGHGEGSSCGKDLSSETIGTLGDQKKTNYALRENMTKDEFIREVLDGLLDPPKYFPDNVMLNKKGYDESDEIIERSFNALTPSKVESRLKEKITILDVRSVEDFSSSHIPGSIFIGLDGRFAPWVGEILEDISKKLILVTPEGREKEAIIRLSRVGFDNVIGYLKGGVNSWIKNGGMINKVFNESASKFSICDNNKDILDVRSKNEYKSESLQNSLNIPLINLSKSIDKISFEEKFYVHCKGGYRSMIASSILLANGISNFSNISGGYDKIKDYNL
;
A
#
# COMPACT_ATOMS: atom_id res chain seq x y z
N SER A 1 10.83 20.56 -13.65
CA SER A 1 10.48 19.47 -14.57
C SER A 1 10.81 18.13 -13.93
N ILE A 2 9.91 17.19 -13.99
CA ILE A 2 10.16 15.81 -13.55
C ILE A 2 11.07 15.21 -14.61
N MET A 3 12.25 14.74 -14.21
CA MET A 3 13.20 14.07 -15.10
C MET A 3 12.61 12.72 -15.55
N SER A 4 12.84 12.35 -16.81
CA SER A 4 12.42 11.03 -17.29
C SER A 4 13.29 9.91 -16.69
N ASN A 5 12.76 8.67 -16.65
CA ASN A 5 13.54 7.51 -16.23
C ASN A 5 14.81 7.35 -17.06
N ARG A 6 14.79 7.70 -18.36
CA ARG A 6 15.96 7.69 -19.24
C ARG A 6 17.01 8.71 -18.81
N ASP A 7 16.60 9.93 -18.43
CA ASP A 7 17.52 10.95 -17.95
C ASP A 7 18.18 10.54 -16.64
N LEU A 8 17.38 9.98 -15.70
CA LEU A 8 17.89 9.45 -14.43
C LEU A 8 18.88 8.31 -14.63
N ALA A 9 18.58 7.36 -15.51
CA ALA A 9 19.48 6.27 -15.85
C ALA A 9 20.77 6.79 -16.52
N SER A 10 20.66 7.80 -17.39
CA SER A 10 21.83 8.48 -18.00
C SER A 10 22.74 9.11 -16.96
N MET A 11 22.17 9.84 -16.00
CA MET A 11 22.93 10.45 -14.88
C MET A 11 23.56 9.40 -13.96
N LEU A 12 22.84 8.30 -13.72
CA LEU A 12 23.38 7.18 -12.95
C LEU A 12 24.62 6.58 -13.62
N PHE A 13 24.57 6.34 -14.94
CA PHE A 13 25.73 5.88 -15.70
C PHE A 13 26.93 6.80 -15.51
N ASP A 14 26.73 8.13 -15.72
CA ASP A 14 27.83 9.10 -15.59
C ASP A 14 28.40 9.13 -14.15
N SER A 15 27.54 9.02 -13.15
CA SER A 15 27.97 8.97 -11.74
C SER A 15 28.75 7.70 -11.43
N LEU A 16 28.30 6.55 -11.91
CA LEU A 16 29.01 5.29 -11.72
C LEU A 16 30.37 5.30 -12.41
N ARG A 17 30.46 5.71 -13.66
CA ARG A 17 31.73 5.71 -14.45
C ARG A 17 32.71 6.74 -13.95
N ASN A 18 32.27 7.97 -13.66
CA ASN A 18 33.18 9.07 -13.39
C ASN A 18 33.48 9.28 -11.89
N LYS A 19 32.67 8.71 -10.98
CA LYS A 19 32.83 8.93 -9.54
C LYS A 19 33.10 7.65 -8.77
N ILE A 20 32.35 6.59 -9.06
CA ILE A 20 32.40 5.35 -8.26
C ILE A 20 33.47 4.40 -8.79
N MET A 21 33.49 4.11 -10.09
CA MET A 21 34.43 3.14 -10.67
C MET A 21 35.88 3.66 -10.70
N THR A 22 36.10 4.94 -10.44
CA THR A 22 37.44 5.53 -10.30
C THR A 22 38.07 5.31 -8.92
N LEU A 23 37.31 4.83 -7.96
CA LEU A 23 37.78 4.50 -6.62
C LEU A 23 38.58 3.18 -6.64
N ASN A 24 39.41 2.96 -5.61
CA ASN A 24 40.19 1.73 -5.45
C ASN A 24 39.29 0.50 -5.25
N ASP A 25 39.75 -0.65 -5.72
CA ASP A 25 38.99 -1.90 -5.67
C ASP A 25 38.75 -2.43 -4.24
N ASP A 26 39.59 -2.02 -3.29
CA ASP A 26 39.47 -2.37 -1.87
C ASP A 26 38.44 -1.54 -1.09
N VAL A 27 37.81 -0.54 -1.71
CA VAL A 27 36.77 0.25 -1.09
C VAL A 27 35.60 -0.65 -0.70
N ILE A 28 35.26 -0.59 0.58
CA ILE A 28 34.15 -1.39 1.16
C ILE A 28 32.81 -0.72 0.85
N ILE A 29 31.86 -1.51 0.36
CA ILE A 29 30.50 -1.07 0.04
C ILE A 29 29.53 -1.68 1.05
N TYR A 30 28.71 -0.82 1.66
CA TYR A 30 27.58 -1.18 2.49
C TYR A 30 26.30 -0.83 1.73
N PRO A 31 25.61 -1.79 1.10
CA PRO A 31 24.40 -1.51 0.36
C PRO A 31 23.26 -1.05 1.29
N GLY A 32 22.48 -0.06 0.85
CA GLY A 32 21.34 0.45 1.60
C GLY A 32 20.14 -0.51 1.62
N HIS A 33 20.11 -1.49 0.73
CA HIS A 33 19.05 -2.49 0.59
C HIS A 33 19.62 -3.87 0.32
N GLY A 34 18.99 -4.91 0.85
CA GLY A 34 19.34 -6.31 0.59
C GLY A 34 18.38 -7.01 -0.36
N GLU A 35 18.59 -8.30 -0.53
CA GLU A 35 17.77 -9.19 -1.35
C GLU A 35 16.28 -9.06 -1.02
N GLY A 36 15.42 -9.08 -2.04
CA GLY A 36 13.97 -8.95 -1.90
C GLY A 36 13.46 -7.52 -1.74
N SER A 37 14.33 -6.51 -1.73
CA SER A 37 13.89 -5.12 -1.80
C SER A 37 13.24 -4.81 -3.16
N SER A 38 12.18 -4.01 -3.14
CA SER A 38 11.56 -3.47 -4.37
C SER A 38 12.37 -2.32 -4.98
N CYS A 39 13.47 -1.91 -4.34
CA CYS A 39 14.35 -0.82 -4.77
C CYS A 39 15.61 -1.39 -5.42
N GLY A 40 15.49 -1.96 -6.60
CA GLY A 40 16.63 -2.46 -7.36
C GLY A 40 16.33 -3.78 -8.05
N LYS A 41 17.13 -4.06 -9.08
CA LYS A 41 17.07 -5.28 -9.88
C LYS A 41 18.22 -6.19 -9.47
N ASP A 42 17.93 -7.47 -9.32
CA ASP A 42 18.94 -8.51 -9.06
C ASP A 42 19.86 -8.22 -7.85
N LEU A 43 19.26 -7.83 -6.72
CA LEU A 43 20.02 -7.58 -5.50
C LEU A 43 20.57 -8.89 -4.91
N SER A 44 21.87 -8.90 -4.59
CA SER A 44 22.51 -10.03 -3.93
C SER A 44 22.11 -10.11 -2.44
N SER A 45 22.32 -11.28 -1.85
CA SER A 45 22.15 -11.50 -0.40
C SER A 45 23.28 -10.92 0.45
N GLU A 46 24.36 -10.45 -0.18
CA GLU A 46 25.50 -9.89 0.50
C GLU A 46 25.18 -8.53 1.14
N THR A 47 25.55 -8.38 2.40
CA THR A 47 25.38 -7.12 3.16
C THR A 47 26.62 -6.23 3.18
N ILE A 48 27.78 -6.75 2.75
CA ILE A 48 29.06 -6.06 2.64
C ILE A 48 29.80 -6.65 1.44
N GLY A 49 30.47 -5.80 0.66
CA GLY A 49 31.31 -6.25 -0.45
C GLY A 49 32.39 -5.23 -0.75
N THR A 50 33.31 -5.55 -1.68
CA THR A 50 34.29 -4.60 -2.18
C THR A 50 33.88 -4.05 -3.54
N LEU A 51 34.37 -2.86 -3.89
CA LEU A 51 34.12 -2.30 -5.22
C LEU A 51 34.70 -3.18 -6.33
N GLY A 52 35.85 -3.81 -6.09
CA GLY A 52 36.49 -4.71 -7.05
C GLY A 52 35.63 -5.96 -7.33
N ASP A 53 34.96 -6.51 -6.31
CA ASP A 53 34.02 -7.60 -6.49
C ASP A 53 32.74 -7.15 -7.23
N GLN A 54 32.22 -5.97 -6.89
CA GLN A 54 31.08 -5.40 -7.60
C GLN A 54 31.39 -5.09 -9.08
N LYS A 55 32.59 -4.63 -9.42
CA LYS A 55 33.00 -4.46 -10.83
C LYS A 55 32.96 -5.77 -11.61
N LYS A 56 33.20 -6.92 -10.96
CA LYS A 56 33.18 -8.26 -11.59
C LYS A 56 31.79 -8.86 -11.70
N THR A 57 30.94 -8.65 -10.69
CA THR A 57 29.67 -9.38 -10.53
C THR A 57 28.44 -8.53 -10.86
N ASN A 58 28.49 -7.22 -10.61
CA ASN A 58 27.34 -6.35 -10.80
C ASN A 58 27.17 -5.96 -12.28
N TYR A 59 26.05 -6.32 -12.86
CA TYR A 59 25.76 -6.03 -14.28
C TYR A 59 25.90 -4.54 -14.63
N ALA A 60 25.54 -3.63 -13.72
CA ALA A 60 25.58 -2.19 -13.94
C ALA A 60 27.01 -1.61 -13.95
N LEU A 61 28.01 -2.33 -13.45
CA LEU A 61 29.39 -1.91 -13.37
C LEU A 61 30.30 -2.54 -14.44
N ARG A 62 29.76 -3.29 -15.40
CA ARG A 62 30.55 -3.84 -16.51
C ARG A 62 31.24 -2.72 -17.30
N GLU A 63 32.56 -2.78 -17.42
CA GLU A 63 33.38 -1.74 -18.06
C GLU A 63 33.10 -1.55 -19.56
N ASN A 64 32.77 -2.64 -20.25
CA ASN A 64 32.55 -2.64 -21.70
C ASN A 64 31.11 -2.26 -22.10
N MET A 65 30.24 -1.86 -21.15
CA MET A 65 28.87 -1.46 -21.42
C MET A 65 28.80 -0.02 -21.92
N THR A 66 28.18 0.21 -23.05
CA THR A 66 27.87 1.56 -23.54
C THR A 66 26.75 2.20 -22.73
N LYS A 67 26.65 3.52 -22.76
CA LYS A 67 25.59 4.26 -22.03
C LYS A 67 24.19 3.86 -22.47
N ASP A 68 23.96 3.63 -23.75
CA ASP A 68 22.66 3.22 -24.25
C ASP A 68 22.31 1.77 -23.87
N GLU A 69 23.28 0.89 -23.80
CA GLU A 69 23.08 -0.48 -23.27
C GLU A 69 22.73 -0.44 -21.79
N PHE A 70 23.48 0.35 -21.01
CA PHE A 70 23.21 0.55 -19.59
C PHE A 70 21.78 1.05 -19.35
N ILE A 71 21.34 2.09 -20.09
CA ILE A 71 20.01 2.66 -19.97
C ILE A 71 18.95 1.60 -20.28
N ARG A 72 19.13 0.83 -21.34
CA ARG A 72 18.18 -0.26 -21.68
C ARG A 72 18.10 -1.31 -20.59
N GLU A 73 19.25 -1.77 -20.11
CA GLU A 73 19.33 -2.86 -19.14
C GLU A 73 18.78 -2.45 -17.75
N VAL A 74 19.08 -1.23 -17.30
CA VAL A 74 18.58 -0.70 -16.03
C VAL A 74 17.06 -0.44 -16.07
N LEU A 75 16.52 -0.02 -17.21
CA LEU A 75 15.09 0.25 -17.37
C LEU A 75 14.27 -0.99 -17.72
N ASP A 76 14.91 -2.07 -18.14
CA ASP A 76 14.22 -3.33 -18.46
C ASP A 76 13.60 -3.94 -17.20
N GLY A 77 12.29 -4.20 -17.24
CA GLY A 77 11.54 -4.74 -16.10
C GLY A 77 11.36 -3.76 -14.92
N LEU A 78 11.72 -2.48 -15.08
CA LEU A 78 11.48 -1.48 -14.05
C LEU A 78 9.97 -1.32 -13.81
N LEU A 79 9.56 -1.52 -12.57
CA LEU A 79 8.19 -1.29 -12.14
C LEU A 79 7.92 0.21 -11.97
N ASP A 80 6.68 0.63 -12.19
CA ASP A 80 6.28 1.99 -11.87
C ASP A 80 6.52 2.26 -10.38
N PRO A 81 7.11 3.42 -10.03
CA PRO A 81 7.32 3.76 -8.63
C PRO A 81 5.97 3.95 -7.91
N PRO A 82 5.92 3.73 -6.59
CA PRO A 82 4.74 4.03 -5.80
C PRO A 82 4.24 5.46 -6.03
N LYS A 83 2.93 5.66 -6.06
CA LYS A 83 2.30 6.95 -6.41
C LYS A 83 2.75 8.13 -5.54
N TYR A 84 3.07 7.87 -4.28
CA TYR A 84 3.51 8.89 -3.32
C TYR A 84 5.02 9.25 -3.41
N PHE A 85 5.82 8.54 -4.21
CA PHE A 85 7.26 8.82 -4.33
C PHE A 85 7.58 10.23 -4.85
N PRO A 86 6.91 10.77 -5.87
CA PRO A 86 7.14 12.13 -6.33
C PRO A 86 6.94 13.17 -5.23
N ASP A 87 5.91 13.00 -4.40
CA ASP A 87 5.62 13.90 -3.28
C ASP A 87 6.69 13.81 -2.20
N ASN A 88 7.14 12.60 -1.85
CA ASN A 88 8.24 12.39 -0.91
C ASN A 88 9.56 13.01 -1.42
N VAL A 89 9.86 12.89 -2.72
CA VAL A 89 11.02 13.57 -3.33
C VAL A 89 10.90 15.08 -3.20
N MET A 90 9.71 15.64 -3.38
CA MET A 90 9.48 17.08 -3.21
C MET A 90 9.58 17.52 -1.74
N LEU A 91 9.06 16.74 -0.80
CA LEU A 91 9.22 16.99 0.63
C LEU A 91 10.71 16.99 1.03
N ASN A 92 11.48 15.99 0.58
CA ASN A 92 12.91 15.93 0.86
C ASN A 92 13.71 17.11 0.27
N LYS A 93 13.24 17.70 -0.84
CA LYS A 93 13.87 18.88 -1.46
C LYS A 93 13.48 20.19 -0.81
N LYS A 94 12.22 20.34 -0.39
CA LYS A 94 11.68 21.59 0.17
C LYS A 94 11.83 21.68 1.68
N GLY A 95 12.06 20.57 2.36
CA GLY A 95 11.94 20.40 3.79
C GLY A 95 10.52 19.99 4.18
N TYR A 96 10.37 19.54 5.39
CA TYR A 96 9.13 19.09 6.02
C TYR A 96 9.13 19.54 7.49
N ASP A 97 7.95 19.58 8.10
CA ASP A 97 7.80 19.97 9.51
C ASP A 97 8.47 18.94 10.43
N GLU A 98 8.93 19.39 11.58
CA GLU A 98 9.53 18.48 12.58
C GLU A 98 8.50 17.47 13.09
N SER A 99 8.96 16.23 13.32
CA SER A 99 8.07 15.13 13.73
C SER A 99 7.31 15.44 15.02
N ASP A 100 7.92 16.17 15.96
CA ASP A 100 7.28 16.51 17.22
C ASP A 100 6.15 17.53 17.02
N GLU A 101 6.32 18.51 16.14
CA GLU A 101 5.26 19.47 15.77
C GLU A 101 4.08 18.78 15.08
N ILE A 102 4.37 17.83 14.17
CA ILE A 102 3.32 17.03 13.52
C ILE A 102 2.55 16.22 14.55
N ILE A 103 3.25 15.56 15.48
CA ILE A 103 2.60 14.78 16.53
C ILE A 103 1.75 15.68 17.42
N GLU A 104 2.27 16.82 17.88
CA GLU A 104 1.56 17.74 18.78
C GLU A 104 0.23 18.22 18.17
N ARG A 105 0.25 18.69 16.91
CA ARG A 105 -0.97 19.15 16.22
C ARG A 105 -1.95 18.05 15.86
N SER A 106 -1.46 16.81 15.66
CA SER A 106 -2.25 15.68 15.18
C SER A 106 -2.82 14.83 16.32
N PHE A 107 -2.18 14.82 17.50
CA PHE A 107 -2.60 14.00 18.65
C PHE A 107 -3.78 14.63 19.39
N ASN A 108 -4.89 14.78 18.68
CA ASN A 108 -6.10 15.42 19.14
C ASN A 108 -7.25 14.43 19.28
N ALA A 109 -7.72 14.21 20.52
CA ALA A 109 -8.81 13.28 20.80
C ALA A 109 -10.17 13.91 20.47
N LEU A 110 -10.81 13.47 19.40
CA LEU A 110 -12.11 13.95 18.93
C LEU A 110 -13.25 13.13 19.51
N THR A 111 -14.23 13.77 20.10
CA THR A 111 -15.46 13.10 20.54
C THR A 111 -16.26 12.60 19.32
N PRO A 112 -17.10 11.55 19.47
CA PRO A 112 -17.96 11.08 18.37
C PRO A 112 -18.76 12.21 17.70
N SER A 113 -19.35 13.11 18.47
CA SER A 113 -20.11 14.26 17.92
C SER A 113 -19.25 15.20 17.08
N LYS A 114 -17.97 15.41 17.47
CA LYS A 114 -17.02 16.19 16.67
C LYS A 114 -16.64 15.47 15.39
N VAL A 115 -16.43 14.15 15.42
CA VAL A 115 -16.19 13.34 14.22
C VAL A 115 -17.40 13.40 13.29
N GLU A 116 -18.62 13.21 13.80
CA GLU A 116 -19.86 13.28 13.02
C GLU A 116 -20.02 14.64 12.31
N SER A 117 -19.77 15.75 13.01
CA SER A 117 -19.82 17.08 12.39
C SER A 117 -18.81 17.26 11.24
N ARG A 118 -17.65 16.63 11.34
CA ARG A 118 -16.56 16.68 10.35
C ARG A 118 -16.81 15.80 9.11
N LEU A 119 -17.68 14.77 9.20
CA LEU A 119 -18.02 13.95 8.03
C LEU A 119 -18.62 14.78 6.87
N LYS A 120 -19.23 15.92 7.18
CA LYS A 120 -19.77 16.84 6.16
C LYS A 120 -18.69 17.63 5.39
N GLU A 121 -17.45 17.63 5.86
CA GLU A 121 -16.35 18.44 5.33
C GLU A 121 -15.42 17.68 4.34
N LYS A 122 -15.85 16.54 3.77
CA LYS A 122 -15.03 15.70 2.88
C LYS A 122 -13.70 15.20 3.51
N ILE A 123 -13.71 14.98 4.82
CA ILE A 123 -12.58 14.42 5.55
C ILE A 123 -12.61 12.91 5.42
N THR A 124 -11.45 12.30 5.16
CA THR A 124 -11.33 10.85 5.10
C THR A 124 -11.18 10.27 6.50
N ILE A 125 -12.06 9.34 6.88
CA ILE A 125 -11.83 8.51 8.05
C ILE A 125 -10.93 7.34 7.64
N LEU A 126 -9.78 7.24 8.27
CA LEU A 126 -8.84 6.14 8.09
C LEU A 126 -8.93 5.21 9.30
N ASP A 127 -9.45 4.01 9.10
CA ASP A 127 -9.50 2.98 10.13
C ASP A 127 -8.24 2.11 10.04
N VAL A 128 -7.42 2.16 11.09
CA VAL A 128 -6.12 1.49 11.14
C VAL A 128 -6.10 0.32 12.13
N ARG A 129 -7.26 -0.15 12.55
CA ARG A 129 -7.43 -1.30 13.43
C ARG A 129 -7.10 -2.63 12.73
N SER A 130 -7.40 -3.74 13.38
CA SER A 130 -7.27 -5.07 12.77
C SER A 130 -8.33 -5.33 11.69
N VAL A 131 -8.07 -6.32 10.83
CA VAL A 131 -9.03 -6.80 9.82
C VAL A 131 -10.32 -7.26 10.49
N GLU A 132 -10.21 -7.94 11.62
CA GLU A 132 -11.33 -8.47 12.41
C GLU A 132 -12.20 -7.36 12.99
N ASP A 133 -11.56 -6.35 13.61
CA ASP A 133 -12.26 -5.20 14.19
C ASP A 133 -13.01 -4.41 13.12
N PHE A 134 -12.34 -4.10 12.00
CA PHE A 134 -12.95 -3.37 10.90
C PHE A 134 -14.13 -4.15 10.30
N SER A 135 -13.94 -5.43 10.04
CA SER A 135 -15.00 -6.25 9.44
C SER A 135 -16.23 -6.39 10.34
N SER A 136 -16.01 -6.44 11.67
CA SER A 136 -17.11 -6.59 12.64
C SER A 136 -17.93 -5.32 12.80
N SER A 137 -17.29 -4.15 12.77
CA SER A 137 -17.95 -2.85 12.85
C SER A 137 -17.00 -1.71 12.46
N HIS A 138 -17.43 -0.83 11.57
CA HIS A 138 -16.71 0.36 11.19
C HIS A 138 -17.65 1.53 10.88
N ILE A 139 -17.11 2.74 10.87
CA ILE A 139 -17.87 3.94 10.50
C ILE A 139 -18.13 3.90 8.98
N PRO A 140 -19.38 4.10 8.51
CA PRO A 140 -19.69 4.11 7.08
C PRO A 140 -18.82 5.09 6.29
N GLY A 141 -18.28 4.63 5.15
CA GLY A 141 -17.40 5.43 4.29
C GLY A 141 -15.93 5.52 4.76
N SER A 142 -15.57 4.90 5.90
CA SER A 142 -14.16 4.81 6.30
C SER A 142 -13.36 3.90 5.37
N ILE A 143 -12.11 4.30 5.13
CA ILE A 143 -11.13 3.48 4.41
C ILE A 143 -10.31 2.70 5.43
N PHE A 144 -10.17 1.41 5.22
CA PHE A 144 -9.37 0.52 6.07
C PHE A 144 -7.96 0.38 5.55
N ILE A 145 -6.97 0.62 6.40
CA ILE A 145 -5.57 0.23 6.18
C ILE A 145 -4.97 -0.10 7.55
N GLY A 146 -4.91 -1.37 7.92
CA GLY A 146 -4.48 -1.81 9.24
C GLY A 146 -3.01 -1.54 9.53
N LEU A 147 -2.69 -1.14 10.78
CA LEU A 147 -1.32 -0.86 11.21
C LEU A 147 -0.40 -2.09 11.12
N ASP A 148 -0.90 -3.30 11.39
CA ASP A 148 -0.09 -4.51 11.47
C ASP A 148 0.26 -5.14 10.12
N GLY A 149 0.11 -4.39 9.04
CA GLY A 149 0.52 -4.79 7.69
C GLY A 149 1.56 -3.85 7.09
N ARG A 150 1.67 -3.88 5.78
CA ARG A 150 2.46 -2.90 5.00
C ARG A 150 1.73 -1.54 4.97
N PHE A 151 1.51 -0.97 6.15
CA PHE A 151 0.66 0.21 6.35
C PHE A 151 1.07 1.40 5.49
N ALA A 152 2.27 1.94 5.67
CA ALA A 152 2.70 3.16 5.00
C ALA A 152 2.70 3.06 3.46
N PRO A 153 3.22 1.98 2.82
CA PRO A 153 3.06 1.79 1.39
C PRO A 153 1.60 1.77 0.93
N TRP A 154 0.70 1.08 1.65
CA TRP A 154 -0.71 1.04 1.25
C TRP A 154 -1.43 2.37 1.45
N VAL A 155 -1.07 3.15 2.48
CA VAL A 155 -1.60 4.51 2.64
C VAL A 155 -1.27 5.36 1.41
N GLY A 156 0.00 5.37 1.00
CA GLY A 156 0.44 6.13 -0.17
C GLY A 156 -0.20 5.68 -1.49
N GLU A 157 -0.42 4.37 -1.66
CA GLU A 157 -1.05 3.83 -2.88
C GLU A 157 -2.57 4.09 -2.93
N ILE A 158 -3.26 4.05 -1.79
CA ILE A 158 -4.72 4.10 -1.74
C ILE A 158 -5.24 5.53 -1.59
N LEU A 159 -4.61 6.34 -0.74
CA LEU A 159 -5.07 7.72 -0.51
C LEU A 159 -4.59 8.69 -1.59
N GLU A 160 -3.48 8.40 -2.25
CA GLU A 160 -2.86 9.12 -3.38
C GLU A 160 -2.46 10.59 -3.09
N ASP A 161 -3.30 11.37 -2.43
CA ASP A 161 -3.11 12.80 -2.16
C ASP A 161 -2.68 13.01 -0.69
N ILE A 162 -1.43 13.40 -0.48
CA ILE A 162 -0.84 13.66 0.84
C ILE A 162 -1.45 14.88 1.56
N SER A 163 -2.16 15.75 0.84
CA SER A 163 -2.83 16.91 1.41
C SER A 163 -4.17 16.61 2.07
N LYS A 164 -4.69 15.38 1.94
CA LYS A 164 -5.97 14.96 2.52
C LYS A 164 -5.99 15.11 4.03
N LYS A 165 -7.07 15.69 4.53
CA LYS A 165 -7.37 15.71 5.97
C LYS A 165 -7.85 14.34 6.42
N LEU A 166 -7.24 13.81 7.48
CA LEU A 166 -7.54 12.50 8.02
C LEU A 166 -8.07 12.58 9.45
N ILE A 167 -9.08 11.77 9.75
CA ILE A 167 -9.45 11.39 11.13
C ILE A 167 -9.14 9.91 11.29
N LEU A 168 -8.46 9.54 12.37
CA LEU A 168 -8.05 8.18 12.61
C LEU A 168 -9.05 7.44 13.51
N VAL A 169 -9.27 6.15 13.18
CA VAL A 169 -9.85 5.17 14.07
C VAL A 169 -8.77 4.14 14.37
N THR A 170 -8.27 4.14 15.61
CA THR A 170 -7.07 3.40 16.01
C THR A 170 -7.39 2.29 17.02
N PRO A 171 -6.55 1.26 17.13
CA PRO A 171 -6.49 0.50 18.37
C PRO A 171 -6.10 1.43 19.52
N GLU A 172 -6.66 1.20 20.71
CA GLU A 172 -6.37 2.00 21.88
C GLU A 172 -4.87 2.00 22.22
N GLY A 173 -4.31 3.20 22.46
CA GLY A 173 -2.89 3.40 22.77
C GLY A 173 -1.93 3.39 21.58
N ARG A 174 -2.42 3.19 20.34
CA ARG A 174 -1.58 3.20 19.13
C ARG A 174 -1.78 4.45 18.25
N GLU A 175 -2.42 5.48 18.77
CA GLU A 175 -2.73 6.71 18.05
C GLU A 175 -1.45 7.42 17.59
N LYS A 176 -0.48 7.56 18.51
CA LYS A 176 0.80 8.19 18.22
C LYS A 176 1.60 7.39 17.18
N GLU A 177 1.60 6.06 17.25
CA GLU A 177 2.23 5.21 16.24
C GLU A 177 1.62 5.44 14.87
N ALA A 178 0.29 5.50 14.76
CA ALA A 178 -0.41 5.74 13.50
C ALA A 178 0.00 7.08 12.88
N ILE A 179 0.03 8.16 13.67
CA ILE A 179 0.44 9.50 13.24
C ILE A 179 1.89 9.48 12.72
N ILE A 180 2.82 8.90 13.47
CA ILE A 180 4.24 8.81 13.08
C ILE A 180 4.39 8.02 11.78
N ARG A 181 3.67 6.93 11.61
CA ARG A 181 3.76 6.11 10.39
C ARG A 181 3.14 6.79 9.17
N LEU A 182 2.14 7.64 9.35
CA LEU A 182 1.57 8.49 8.31
C LEU A 182 2.56 9.59 7.91
N SER A 183 3.17 10.28 8.86
CA SER A 183 4.12 11.35 8.57
C SER A 183 5.35 10.85 7.79
N ARG A 184 5.80 9.62 8.01
CA ARG A 184 6.90 9.00 7.26
C ARG A 184 6.65 8.87 5.75
N VAL A 185 5.40 8.99 5.32
CA VAL A 185 4.99 8.97 3.90
C VAL A 185 4.28 10.27 3.51
N GLY A 186 4.45 11.34 4.29
CA GLY A 186 4.03 12.70 3.97
C GLY A 186 2.56 13.01 4.28
N PHE A 187 1.83 12.14 4.97
CA PHE A 187 0.43 12.40 5.35
C PHE A 187 0.37 13.13 6.70
N ASP A 188 0.71 14.41 6.71
CA ASP A 188 0.84 15.24 7.91
C ASP A 188 -0.46 15.97 8.33
N ASN A 189 -1.54 15.83 7.55
CA ASN A 189 -2.82 16.48 7.80
C ASN A 189 -3.80 15.62 8.61
N VAL A 190 -3.28 14.94 9.64
CA VAL A 190 -4.12 14.24 10.61
C VAL A 190 -4.71 15.28 11.57
N ILE A 191 -6.03 15.46 11.57
CA ILE A 191 -6.72 16.45 12.42
C ILE A 191 -7.10 15.89 13.80
N GLY A 192 -6.94 14.59 13.98
CA GLY A 192 -7.16 13.91 15.26
C GLY A 192 -7.59 12.46 15.10
N TYR A 193 -7.92 11.84 16.21
CA TYR A 193 -8.41 10.47 16.29
C TYR A 193 -9.71 10.35 17.07
N LEU A 194 -10.52 9.35 16.79
CA LEU A 194 -11.78 9.08 17.47
C LEU A 194 -11.53 8.64 18.92
N LYS A 195 -11.86 9.50 19.88
CA LYS A 195 -11.73 9.19 21.32
C LYS A 195 -12.60 8.02 21.72
N GLY A 196 -11.99 6.97 22.29
CA GLY A 196 -12.68 5.76 22.73
C GLY A 196 -13.10 4.84 21.57
N GLY A 197 -12.57 5.06 20.37
CA GLY A 197 -12.75 4.19 19.21
C GLY A 197 -14.20 3.98 18.79
N VAL A 198 -14.44 2.92 17.99
CA VAL A 198 -15.79 2.59 17.46
C VAL A 198 -16.80 2.29 18.56
N ASN A 199 -16.37 1.80 19.72
CA ASN A 199 -17.28 1.57 20.85
C ASN A 199 -17.89 2.90 21.37
N SER A 200 -17.12 3.98 21.41
CA SER A 200 -17.65 5.28 21.80
C SER A 200 -18.56 5.87 20.72
N TRP A 201 -18.27 5.63 19.45
CA TRP A 201 -19.11 6.00 18.32
C TRP A 201 -20.49 5.35 18.41
N ILE A 202 -20.53 4.03 18.64
CA ILE A 202 -21.79 3.28 18.80
C ILE A 202 -22.60 3.78 20.01
N LYS A 203 -21.93 3.99 21.16
CA LYS A 203 -22.59 4.52 22.37
C LYS A 203 -23.19 5.90 22.17
N ASN A 204 -22.65 6.68 21.25
CA ASN A 204 -23.18 8.02 20.89
C ASN A 204 -24.28 7.96 19.80
N GLY A 205 -24.74 6.75 19.42
CA GLY A 205 -25.77 6.56 18.39
C GLY A 205 -25.25 6.61 16.95
N GLY A 206 -23.94 6.57 16.74
CA GLY A 206 -23.34 6.57 15.41
C GLY A 206 -23.64 5.30 14.62
N MET A 207 -23.94 5.45 13.33
CA MET A 207 -24.16 4.32 12.43
C MET A 207 -22.87 3.53 12.20
N ILE A 208 -23.02 2.23 12.00
CA ILE A 208 -21.94 1.33 11.64
C ILE A 208 -22.26 0.51 10.40
N ASN A 209 -21.22 0.14 9.66
CA ASN A 209 -21.24 -0.89 8.64
C ASN A 209 -20.44 -2.11 9.09
N LYS A 210 -20.59 -3.21 8.34
CA LYS A 210 -19.85 -4.47 8.51
C LYS A 210 -19.39 -4.96 7.16
N VAL A 211 -18.30 -5.74 7.14
CA VAL A 211 -17.94 -6.54 5.98
C VAL A 211 -18.34 -7.98 6.24
N PHE A 212 -19.13 -8.55 5.36
CA PHE A 212 -19.47 -9.96 5.43
C PHE A 212 -18.26 -10.80 5.00
N ASN A 213 -17.78 -11.61 5.93
CA ASN A 213 -16.71 -12.56 5.68
C ASN A 213 -17.27 -13.96 5.44
N GLU A 214 -16.84 -14.60 4.37
CA GLU A 214 -17.14 -16.00 4.08
C GLU A 214 -15.89 -16.84 4.31
N SER A 215 -16.01 -18.02 4.90
CA SER A 215 -14.90 -18.94 5.02
C SER A 215 -14.56 -19.55 3.66
N ALA A 216 -13.28 -19.87 3.42
CA ALA A 216 -12.85 -20.54 2.21
C ALA A 216 -13.56 -21.90 2.03
N SER A 217 -13.82 -22.64 3.13
CA SER A 217 -14.57 -23.90 3.11
C SER A 217 -16.02 -23.74 2.60
N LYS A 218 -16.71 -22.72 3.07
CA LYS A 218 -18.09 -22.45 2.63
C LYS A 218 -18.12 -21.91 1.21
N PHE A 219 -17.15 -21.10 0.84
CA PHE A 219 -16.97 -20.63 -0.54
C PHE A 219 -16.77 -21.81 -1.49
N SER A 220 -15.97 -22.84 -1.15
CA SER A 220 -15.71 -24.00 -2.01
C SER A 220 -16.93 -24.87 -2.27
N ILE A 221 -17.85 -24.98 -1.31
CA ILE A 221 -19.06 -25.82 -1.42
C ILE A 221 -20.14 -25.17 -2.30
N CYS A 222 -20.12 -23.83 -2.45
CA CYS A 222 -21.07 -23.11 -3.28
C CYS A 222 -20.83 -23.36 -4.77
N ASP A 223 -21.86 -23.14 -5.60
CA ASP A 223 -21.90 -23.38 -7.05
C ASP A 223 -20.70 -22.79 -7.82
N ASN A 224 -20.26 -23.46 -8.89
CA ASN A 224 -19.12 -23.05 -9.72
C ASN A 224 -19.36 -21.77 -10.55
N ASN A 225 -20.55 -21.19 -10.52
CA ASN A 225 -20.93 -20.03 -11.31
C ASN A 225 -20.94 -18.73 -10.50
N LYS A 226 -19.87 -18.50 -9.72
CA LYS A 226 -19.74 -17.32 -8.84
C LYS A 226 -18.99 -16.20 -9.52
N ASP A 227 -19.47 -14.99 -9.31
CA ASP A 227 -18.71 -13.79 -9.63
C ASP A 227 -17.63 -13.57 -8.56
N ILE A 228 -16.38 -13.40 -8.99
CA ILE A 228 -15.22 -13.30 -8.11
C ILE A 228 -14.38 -12.10 -8.53
N LEU A 229 -14.07 -11.24 -7.57
CA LEU A 229 -13.12 -10.14 -7.73
C LEU A 229 -11.79 -10.50 -7.06
N ASP A 230 -10.76 -10.71 -7.86
CA ASP A 230 -9.38 -10.92 -7.40
C ASP A 230 -8.63 -9.58 -7.40
N VAL A 231 -8.26 -9.09 -6.21
CA VAL A 231 -7.53 -7.82 -6.05
C VAL A 231 -6.02 -7.98 -5.91
N ARG A 232 -5.48 -9.15 -6.26
CA ARG A 232 -4.04 -9.40 -6.33
C ARG A 232 -3.41 -8.68 -7.52
N SER A 233 -2.09 -8.60 -7.54
CA SER A 233 -1.36 -8.06 -8.68
C SER A 233 -1.58 -8.90 -9.95
N LYS A 234 -1.37 -8.29 -11.11
CA LYS A 234 -1.47 -9.01 -12.40
C LYS A 234 -0.53 -10.20 -12.48
N ASN A 235 0.64 -10.12 -11.87
CA ASN A 235 1.62 -11.21 -11.88
C ASN A 235 1.15 -12.40 -11.01
N GLU A 236 0.61 -12.12 -9.80
CA GLU A 236 0.01 -13.16 -8.96
C GLU A 236 -1.17 -13.85 -9.68
N TYR A 237 -2.02 -13.05 -10.33
CA TYR A 237 -3.17 -13.56 -11.09
C TYR A 237 -2.76 -14.42 -12.29
N LYS A 238 -1.75 -13.99 -13.06
CA LYS A 238 -1.24 -14.75 -14.22
C LYS A 238 -0.56 -16.06 -13.81
N SER A 239 0.11 -16.06 -12.66
CA SER A 239 0.76 -17.26 -12.13
C SER A 239 -0.28 -18.31 -11.76
N GLU A 240 -1.35 -17.89 -11.09
CA GLU A 240 -2.37 -18.80 -10.57
C GLU A 240 -3.64 -17.99 -10.24
N SER A 241 -4.81 -18.41 -10.68
CA SER A 241 -6.08 -17.70 -10.45
C SER A 241 -7.27 -18.65 -10.37
N LEU A 242 -8.34 -18.18 -9.75
CA LEU A 242 -9.63 -18.89 -9.80
C LEU A 242 -10.26 -18.71 -11.19
N GLN A 243 -10.90 -19.77 -11.68
CA GLN A 243 -11.62 -19.73 -12.94
C GLN A 243 -12.74 -18.66 -12.87
N ASN A 244 -12.95 -17.94 -13.97
CA ASN A 244 -13.98 -16.89 -14.10
C ASN A 244 -13.83 -15.70 -13.14
N SER A 245 -12.66 -15.52 -12.49
CA SER A 245 -12.45 -14.35 -11.66
C SER A 245 -12.05 -13.11 -12.48
N LEU A 246 -12.62 -11.95 -12.10
CA LEU A 246 -12.23 -10.64 -12.61
C LEU A 246 -11.03 -10.13 -11.81
N ASN A 247 -9.89 -9.90 -12.48
CA ASN A 247 -8.73 -9.31 -11.80
C ASN A 247 -8.71 -7.79 -11.94
N ILE A 248 -8.89 -7.11 -10.82
CA ILE A 248 -8.64 -5.68 -10.68
C ILE A 248 -7.66 -5.49 -9.52
N PRO A 249 -6.36 -5.29 -9.79
CA PRO A 249 -5.38 -5.06 -8.72
C PRO A 249 -5.81 -3.93 -7.78
N LEU A 250 -5.62 -4.12 -6.47
CA LEU A 250 -6.06 -3.17 -5.44
C LEU A 250 -5.65 -1.72 -5.73
N ILE A 251 -4.43 -1.51 -6.23
CA ILE A 251 -3.91 -0.18 -6.59
C ILE A 251 -4.69 0.53 -7.69
N ASN A 252 -5.48 -0.21 -8.47
CA ASN A 252 -6.31 0.29 -9.58
C ASN A 252 -7.81 0.29 -9.24
N LEU A 253 -8.20 -0.26 -8.08
CA LEU A 253 -9.59 -0.53 -7.76
C LEU A 253 -10.44 0.75 -7.79
N SER A 254 -10.01 1.81 -7.13
CA SER A 254 -10.75 3.09 -7.08
C SER A 254 -11.00 3.71 -8.46
N LYS A 255 -10.09 3.45 -9.43
CA LYS A 255 -10.19 3.94 -10.81
C LYS A 255 -10.93 2.99 -11.75
N SER A 256 -11.35 1.85 -11.25
CA SER A 256 -11.97 0.77 -12.04
C SER A 256 -13.26 0.24 -11.40
N ILE A 257 -13.87 1.02 -10.52
CA ILE A 257 -15.15 0.67 -9.87
C ILE A 257 -16.25 0.44 -10.91
N ASP A 258 -16.27 1.23 -11.98
CA ASP A 258 -17.18 1.13 -13.12
C ASP A 258 -17.08 -0.18 -13.90
N LYS A 259 -15.97 -0.90 -13.77
CA LYS A 259 -15.77 -2.22 -14.40
C LYS A 259 -16.38 -3.38 -13.61
N ILE A 260 -16.81 -3.12 -12.39
CA ILE A 260 -17.47 -4.11 -11.54
C ILE A 260 -18.97 -4.08 -11.86
N SER A 261 -19.39 -4.95 -12.76
CA SER A 261 -20.78 -5.04 -13.25
C SER A 261 -21.53 -6.26 -12.71
N PHE A 262 -21.16 -6.75 -11.52
CA PHE A 262 -21.85 -7.88 -10.89
C PHE A 262 -23.20 -7.43 -10.36
N GLU A 263 -24.28 -7.93 -10.94
CA GLU A 263 -25.67 -7.63 -10.53
C GLU A 263 -26.04 -8.40 -9.26
N GLU A 264 -25.54 -9.62 -9.13
CA GLU A 264 -25.77 -10.48 -7.98
C GLU A 264 -24.63 -10.40 -6.95
N LYS A 265 -24.73 -11.19 -5.90
CA LYS A 265 -23.70 -11.31 -4.86
C LYS A 265 -22.42 -11.88 -5.45
N PHE A 266 -21.31 -11.17 -5.24
CA PHE A 266 -19.97 -11.59 -5.64
C PHE A 266 -19.02 -11.78 -4.44
N TYR A 267 -17.86 -12.34 -4.70
CA TYR A 267 -16.84 -12.61 -3.69
C TYR A 267 -15.56 -11.84 -3.97
N VAL A 268 -14.95 -11.31 -2.91
CA VAL A 268 -13.70 -10.56 -3.02
C VAL A 268 -12.60 -11.31 -2.29
N HIS A 269 -11.46 -11.50 -2.94
CA HIS A 269 -10.29 -12.07 -2.29
C HIS A 269 -8.99 -11.40 -2.71
N CYS A 270 -7.97 -11.60 -1.88
CA CYS A 270 -6.57 -11.37 -2.25
C CYS A 270 -5.76 -12.62 -1.89
N LYS A 271 -4.45 -12.51 -1.63
CA LYS A 271 -3.64 -13.65 -1.22
C LYS A 271 -4.02 -14.15 0.19
N GLY A 272 -3.91 -13.29 1.22
CA GLY A 272 -4.06 -13.66 2.63
C GLY A 272 -5.15 -12.91 3.42
N GLY A 273 -6.01 -12.10 2.76
CA GLY A 273 -7.15 -11.41 3.41
C GLY A 273 -6.94 -9.91 3.71
N TYR A 274 -5.71 -9.41 3.86
CA TYR A 274 -5.45 -8.01 4.19
C TYR A 274 -5.82 -7.04 3.05
N ARG A 275 -5.33 -7.27 1.82
CA ARG A 275 -5.63 -6.43 0.65
C ARG A 275 -7.12 -6.45 0.28
N SER A 276 -7.77 -7.59 0.44
CA SER A 276 -9.21 -7.69 0.15
C SER A 276 -10.06 -6.96 1.19
N MET A 277 -9.59 -6.79 2.43
CA MET A 277 -10.27 -5.93 3.40
C MET A 277 -10.13 -4.44 3.04
N ILE A 278 -8.96 -4.01 2.56
CA ILE A 278 -8.80 -2.65 1.99
C ILE A 278 -9.77 -2.48 0.80
N ALA A 279 -9.81 -3.45 -0.11
CA ALA A 279 -10.74 -3.44 -1.24
C ALA A 279 -12.20 -3.35 -0.79
N SER A 280 -12.59 -4.13 0.22
CA SER A 280 -13.94 -4.10 0.80
C SER A 280 -14.31 -2.70 1.33
N SER A 281 -13.38 -2.02 1.99
CA SER A 281 -13.63 -0.64 2.45
C SER A 281 -13.83 0.34 1.30
N ILE A 282 -13.06 0.20 0.21
CA ILE A 282 -13.21 1.03 -0.99
C ILE A 282 -14.55 0.76 -1.67
N LEU A 283 -14.94 -0.51 -1.82
CA LEU A 283 -16.23 -0.90 -2.40
C LEU A 283 -17.41 -0.30 -1.61
N LEU A 284 -17.39 -0.47 -0.29
CA LEU A 284 -18.43 0.08 0.59
C LEU A 284 -18.48 1.61 0.55
N ALA A 285 -17.33 2.28 0.50
CA ALA A 285 -17.26 3.74 0.38
C ALA A 285 -17.82 4.25 -0.96
N ASN A 286 -17.85 3.39 -1.99
CA ASN A 286 -18.46 3.67 -3.30
C ASN A 286 -19.89 3.11 -3.45
N GLY A 287 -20.53 2.67 -2.37
CA GLY A 287 -21.91 2.20 -2.37
C GLY A 287 -22.12 0.76 -2.85
N ILE A 288 -21.06 0.01 -3.10
CA ILE A 288 -21.12 -1.40 -3.49
C ILE A 288 -21.11 -2.25 -2.22
N SER A 289 -22.19 -2.98 -1.95
CA SER A 289 -22.38 -3.77 -0.72
C SER A 289 -22.82 -5.22 -0.97
N ASN A 290 -23.08 -5.60 -2.22
CA ASN A 290 -23.55 -6.94 -2.61
C ASN A 290 -22.40 -7.97 -2.71
N PHE A 291 -21.43 -7.93 -1.79
CA PHE A 291 -20.29 -8.84 -1.81
C PHE A 291 -20.01 -9.50 -0.44
N SER A 292 -19.19 -10.55 -0.47
CA SER A 292 -18.54 -11.11 0.73
C SER A 292 -17.03 -11.20 0.52
N ASN A 293 -16.25 -10.82 1.54
CA ASN A 293 -14.82 -11.03 1.56
C ASN A 293 -14.51 -12.48 1.94
N ILE A 294 -13.53 -13.11 1.27
CA ILE A 294 -13.10 -14.47 1.63
C ILE A 294 -11.97 -14.41 2.66
N SER A 295 -12.25 -14.94 3.85
CA SER A 295 -11.29 -15.01 4.94
C SER A 295 -10.09 -15.87 4.58
N GLY A 296 -8.88 -15.35 4.80
CA GLY A 296 -7.63 -16.04 4.46
C GLY A 296 -7.27 -16.02 2.96
N GLY A 297 -8.18 -15.50 2.11
CA GLY A 297 -7.93 -15.27 0.69
C GLY A 297 -7.54 -16.51 -0.11
N TYR A 298 -6.80 -16.32 -1.19
CA TYR A 298 -6.40 -17.36 -2.13
C TYR A 298 -5.61 -18.49 -1.47
N ASP A 299 -4.74 -18.18 -0.50
CA ASP A 299 -3.96 -19.19 0.22
C ASP A 299 -4.87 -20.21 0.93
N LYS A 300 -6.00 -19.73 1.50
CA LYS A 300 -6.97 -20.63 2.13
C LYS A 300 -7.91 -21.32 1.14
N ILE A 301 -8.24 -20.67 0.03
CA ILE A 301 -9.06 -21.27 -1.03
C ILE A 301 -8.36 -22.50 -1.62
N LYS A 302 -7.05 -22.45 -1.83
CA LYS A 302 -6.25 -23.55 -2.38
C LYS A 302 -6.29 -24.81 -1.53
N ASP A 303 -6.48 -24.70 -0.22
CA ASP A 303 -6.62 -25.86 0.68
C ASP A 303 -7.82 -26.76 0.31
N TYR A 304 -8.75 -26.26 -0.51
CA TYR A 304 -9.98 -26.97 -0.95
C TYR A 304 -9.99 -27.40 -2.41
N ASN A 305 -8.83 -27.38 -3.13
CA ASN A 305 -8.68 -27.86 -4.51
C ASN A 305 -9.68 -27.22 -5.50
N LEU A 306 -9.85 -25.92 -5.45
CA LEU A 306 -10.69 -25.15 -6.37
C LEU A 306 -9.90 -24.66 -7.57
#